data_6968fc5173a3d9c4473337c13f850120
#
_entry.id   6968fc5173a3d9c4473337c13f850120
#
_cell.length_a   1.000
_cell.length_b   1.000
_cell.length_c   1.000
_cell.angle_alpha   90.00
_cell.angle_beta   90.00
_cell.angle_gamma   90.00
#
_symmetry.space_group_name_H-M   'P 1'
#
loop_
_entity.id
_entity.type
_entity.pdbx_description
1 polymer ?
#
loop_
_entity_poly.entity_id
_entity_poly.type
_entity_poly.pdbx_seq_one_letter_code
_entity_poly.pdbx_strand_id
1 'polypeptide(L)'
;MSLLTVFASCGGGGDNTGTPTESNRPNNPDSGDNDNVIEYSGELAVNTAAFKQFDKTFNENHVFSYKATGTYIVKNGKTSYKVVVPEVETEAVSYAKNELSRFFKEATGIDLKFVKDTGLTHNDTNRYISLGDTSLYKSLNRNDDITALKKDGTKIFTKDKTVYIIGGKETGVLNGVYDFLKINFGFEYFFTDGYTLRTNVTDLKLLDYDVTDISDIEYRQSIGYVAGSSDTTDGKMISYRLRLRDSYGDLLLPIHTGDTKTTEIKNNHNSLYFLPEQKYGGTYPEFYSGMGQLCYTAHGKDTYDMMTTICAEKIEQSLMWYPAAQYPQYKAVLLGQMDNVPMCKCTECMRMKSEHNDANSAALMKFMHDVGKKVDAWMELEENAAYRREDLKYMFFAYLDTSRPPFGEDATGNINIAADLKFEDGVNVAPFFAQSHLHTGVSFDDNANIEQKEYIRLWGKAFPGTWAWSYGGFYNDFFTFWDLYSFYPGYYKYLKANNYSFTFPQIKSCQTGADTGFNVLAIYMYSKLAW
;
A
#
# COMPACT_ATOMS: atom_id res chain seq x y z
N MET A 1 -47.02 12.09 -3.33
CA MET A 1 -47.01 13.37 -2.58
C MET A 1 -45.81 14.14 -3.06
N SER A 2 -46.07 15.20 -3.80
CA SER A 2 -45.17 16.05 -4.58
C SER A 2 -44.39 16.96 -3.66
N LEU A 3 -43.08 17.14 -3.86
CA LEU A 3 -42.38 18.29 -3.30
C LEU A 3 -41.52 18.98 -4.36
N LEU A 4 -41.81 20.23 -4.46
CA LEU A 4 -41.39 21.22 -5.41
C LEU A 4 -39.88 21.52 -5.40
N THR A 5 -39.40 21.74 -6.59
CA THR A 5 -38.22 22.48 -7.00
C THR A 5 -38.32 23.96 -6.63
N VAL A 6 -37.25 24.54 -6.09
CA VAL A 6 -37.04 25.99 -6.07
C VAL A 6 -35.67 26.26 -6.71
N PHE A 7 -35.72 26.81 -7.93
CA PHE A 7 -34.59 27.49 -8.56
C PHE A 7 -34.63 28.96 -8.14
N ALA A 8 -33.55 29.47 -7.58
CA ALA A 8 -33.32 30.89 -7.47
C ALA A 8 -32.20 31.28 -8.46
N SER A 9 -32.57 31.93 -9.52
CA SER A 9 -31.66 32.61 -10.43
C SER A 9 -31.32 33.99 -9.84
N CYS A 10 -30.04 34.31 -9.77
CA CYS A 10 -29.59 35.71 -9.68
C CYS A 10 -28.76 36.00 -10.94
N GLY A 11 -29.38 36.71 -11.86
CA GLY A 11 -28.69 37.39 -12.93
C GLY A 11 -28.20 38.76 -12.44
N GLY A 12 -27.05 39.18 -12.92
CA GLY A 12 -26.56 40.55 -12.73
C GLY A 12 -25.27 40.68 -13.54
N GLY A 13 -25.40 41.30 -14.72
CA GLY A 13 -24.30 41.59 -15.62
C GLY A 13 -23.42 42.73 -15.11
N GLY A 14 -22.19 42.72 -15.57
CA GLY A 14 -21.22 43.78 -15.36
C GLY A 14 -19.92 43.45 -16.09
N ASP A 15 -19.83 43.93 -17.33
CA ASP A 15 -18.58 43.98 -18.07
C ASP A 15 -17.53 44.79 -17.29
N ASN A 16 -16.35 44.17 -17.05
CA ASN A 16 -15.14 44.94 -16.82
C ASN A 16 -13.95 44.18 -17.38
N THR A 17 -13.59 44.54 -18.60
CA THR A 17 -12.29 44.28 -19.19
C THR A 17 -11.25 45.12 -18.47
N GLY A 18 -10.54 44.52 -17.53
CA GLY A 18 -9.39 45.13 -16.87
C GLY A 18 -8.27 44.10 -16.77
N THR A 19 -7.28 44.24 -17.61
CA THR A 19 -5.99 43.57 -17.52
C THR A 19 -5.37 43.85 -16.13
N PRO A 20 -5.00 42.86 -15.33
CA PRO A 20 -4.27 43.11 -14.09
C PRO A 20 -2.85 43.53 -14.42
N THR A 21 -2.51 44.76 -14.07
CA THR A 21 -1.13 45.23 -14.02
C THR A 21 -0.32 44.45 -12.95
N GLU A 22 0.87 44.06 -13.36
CA GLU A 22 1.91 43.52 -12.46
C GLU A 22 2.26 44.55 -11.38
N SER A 23 1.80 44.35 -10.18
CA SER A 23 2.46 44.91 -8.98
C SER A 23 1.81 44.30 -7.73
N ASN A 24 2.48 43.37 -7.13
CA ASN A 24 2.56 43.04 -5.71
C ASN A 24 2.88 41.54 -5.52
N ARG A 25 4.12 41.16 -5.85
CA ARG A 25 4.74 39.98 -5.26
C ARG A 25 5.54 40.43 -4.04
N PRO A 26 5.38 39.83 -2.87
CA PRO A 26 6.26 40.09 -1.76
C PRO A 26 7.70 39.64 -2.12
N ASN A 27 8.65 40.53 -1.96
CA ASN A 27 10.07 40.22 -2.03
C ASN A 27 10.40 39.14 -1.00
N ASN A 28 10.92 38.00 -1.46
CA ASN A 28 11.46 36.96 -0.62
C ASN A 28 12.94 37.29 -0.30
N PRO A 29 13.30 37.56 0.95
CA PRO A 29 14.68 37.87 1.32
C PRO A 29 15.41 36.60 1.73
N ASP A 30 15.76 35.73 0.79
CA ASP A 30 16.76 34.70 1.05
C ASP A 30 17.51 34.33 -0.24
N SER A 31 18.51 35.15 -0.56
CA SER A 31 19.50 34.89 -1.60
C SER A 31 20.82 34.41 -0.98
N GLY A 32 20.78 33.29 -0.31
CA GLY A 32 21.97 32.63 0.20
C GLY A 32 21.94 31.14 -0.06
N ASP A 33 22.80 30.67 -0.91
CA ASP A 33 23.13 29.33 -1.37
C ASP A 33 22.58 28.95 -2.76
N ASN A 34 23.27 29.44 -3.77
CA ASN A 34 22.99 29.15 -5.19
C ASN A 34 23.68 27.89 -5.73
N ASP A 35 24.29 27.04 -4.90
CA ASP A 35 25.14 25.96 -5.41
C ASP A 35 24.41 24.70 -5.88
N ASN A 36 23.08 24.60 -5.65
CA ASN A 36 22.27 23.41 -6.03
C ASN A 36 21.06 23.71 -6.93
N VAL A 37 21.02 24.87 -7.57
CA VAL A 37 19.89 25.17 -8.50
C VAL A 37 20.13 24.46 -9.81
N ILE A 38 19.25 23.51 -10.13
CA ILE A 38 19.18 22.93 -11.47
C ILE A 38 18.68 24.04 -12.40
N GLU A 39 19.56 24.58 -13.27
CA GLU A 39 19.13 25.52 -14.31
C GLU A 39 18.32 24.80 -15.37
N TYR A 40 17.11 25.23 -15.51
CA TYR A 40 16.19 24.68 -16.47
C TYR A 40 16.00 25.61 -17.67
N SER A 41 15.97 25.06 -18.86
CA SER A 41 15.69 25.79 -20.10
C SER A 41 14.19 25.78 -20.51
N GLY A 42 13.32 25.15 -19.75
CA GLY A 42 11.88 25.05 -20.06
C GLY A 42 11.05 26.19 -19.43
N GLU A 43 9.91 26.50 -20.03
CA GLU A 43 9.03 27.63 -19.66
C GLU A 43 8.19 27.41 -18.38
N LEU A 44 8.15 26.21 -17.82
CA LEU A 44 7.39 25.99 -16.60
C LEU A 44 8.06 26.69 -15.42
N ALA A 45 7.35 27.62 -14.80
CA ALA A 45 7.71 28.18 -13.51
C ALA A 45 7.64 27.05 -12.44
N VAL A 46 8.66 26.22 -12.41
CA VAL A 46 8.80 25.23 -11.36
C VAL A 46 9.05 25.98 -10.07
N ASN A 47 8.24 25.74 -9.05
CA ASN A 47 8.51 26.23 -7.71
C ASN A 47 9.82 25.60 -7.23
N THR A 48 10.94 26.33 -7.40
CA THR A 48 12.26 25.87 -7.00
C THR A 48 12.36 25.59 -5.50
N ALA A 49 11.50 26.19 -4.69
CA ALA A 49 11.41 25.88 -3.26
C ALA A 49 10.89 24.47 -3.00
N ALA A 50 9.99 23.96 -3.84
CA ALA A 50 9.53 22.55 -3.74
C ALA A 50 10.67 21.57 -4.08
N PHE A 51 11.53 21.90 -5.05
CA PHE A 51 12.71 21.06 -5.38
C PHE A 51 13.76 21.04 -4.28
N LYS A 52 13.97 22.15 -3.59
CA LYS A 52 14.88 22.19 -2.43
C LYS A 52 14.43 21.27 -1.29
N GLN A 53 13.14 20.93 -1.22
CA GLN A 53 12.61 19.99 -0.23
C GLN A 53 12.92 18.52 -0.56
N PHE A 54 13.20 18.18 -1.81
CA PHE A 54 13.57 16.82 -2.22
C PHE A 54 15.06 16.51 -2.01
N ASP A 55 15.91 17.51 -1.92
CA ASP A 55 17.32 17.38 -1.57
C ASP A 55 17.49 17.24 -0.05
N LYS A 56 16.74 16.30 0.56
CA LYS A 56 16.83 16.05 2.01
C LYS A 56 16.68 14.57 2.30
N THR A 57 17.46 14.11 3.25
CA THR A 57 17.23 12.84 3.92
C THR A 57 16.10 13.05 4.91
N PHE A 58 14.94 12.43 4.65
CA PHE A 58 13.80 12.46 5.57
C PHE A 58 13.97 11.42 6.67
N ASN A 59 14.45 10.24 6.31
CA ASN A 59 14.86 9.14 7.17
C ASN A 59 15.72 8.17 6.33
N GLU A 60 16.12 7.03 6.90
CA GLU A 60 16.93 6.02 6.22
C GLU A 60 16.27 5.39 4.97
N ASN A 61 14.95 5.41 4.89
CA ASN A 61 14.19 4.90 3.73
C ASN A 61 14.08 5.90 2.59
N HIS A 62 14.16 7.20 2.88
CA HIS A 62 13.94 8.29 1.92
C HIS A 62 15.12 9.23 1.88
N VAL A 63 16.18 8.80 1.20
CA VAL A 63 17.41 9.58 0.99
C VAL A 63 17.40 10.14 -0.42
N PHE A 64 17.34 11.45 -0.55
CA PHE A 64 17.38 12.16 -1.83
C PHE A 64 18.58 13.12 -1.80
N SER A 65 19.75 12.64 -2.19
CA SER A 65 20.95 13.44 -2.34
C SER A 65 21.41 13.44 -3.79
N TYR A 66 21.57 14.62 -4.37
CA TYR A 66 22.07 14.76 -5.74
C TYR A 66 22.72 16.14 -5.94
N LYS A 67 23.77 16.17 -6.76
CA LYS A 67 24.54 17.39 -7.07
C LYS A 67 24.84 17.46 -8.57
N ALA A 68 24.66 18.65 -9.16
CA ALA A 68 24.97 18.85 -10.57
C ALA A 68 26.46 18.64 -10.87
N THR A 69 26.76 17.88 -11.91
CA THR A 69 28.12 17.67 -12.41
C THR A 69 28.45 18.65 -13.56
N GLY A 70 29.68 18.62 -14.03
CA GLY A 70 30.09 19.33 -15.27
C GLY A 70 29.64 18.64 -16.57
N THR A 71 29.01 17.43 -16.50
CA THR A 71 28.58 16.65 -17.64
C THR A 71 27.10 16.91 -17.94
N TYR A 72 26.69 16.74 -19.19
CA TYR A 72 25.30 16.89 -19.61
C TYR A 72 24.74 15.55 -20.13
N ILE A 73 23.51 15.22 -19.73
CA ILE A 73 22.70 14.17 -20.35
C ILE A 73 22.12 14.69 -21.67
N VAL A 74 21.60 15.92 -21.68
CA VAL A 74 21.15 16.63 -22.87
C VAL A 74 21.92 17.94 -22.97
N LYS A 75 22.45 18.29 -24.14
CA LYS A 75 23.12 19.57 -24.40
C LYS A 75 22.69 20.10 -25.76
N ASN A 76 22.19 21.34 -25.80
CA ASN A 76 21.69 21.99 -27.01
C ASN A 76 20.70 21.08 -27.78
N GLY A 77 19.73 20.47 -27.08
CA GLY A 77 18.72 19.59 -27.67
C GLY A 77 19.25 18.27 -28.22
N LYS A 78 20.45 17.83 -27.85
CA LYS A 78 21.04 16.55 -28.28
C LYS A 78 21.53 15.73 -27.12
N THR A 79 21.48 14.40 -27.25
CA THR A 79 22.04 13.46 -26.29
C THR A 79 22.97 12.44 -26.93
N SER A 80 24.01 12.06 -26.22
CA SER A 80 24.85 10.88 -26.53
C SER A 80 24.57 9.73 -25.58
N TYR A 81 23.66 9.91 -24.61
CA TYR A 81 23.27 8.85 -23.69
C TYR A 81 22.42 7.80 -24.38
N LYS A 82 22.61 6.55 -23.95
CA LYS A 82 21.77 5.42 -24.29
C LYS A 82 21.22 4.81 -23.02
N VAL A 83 20.07 4.17 -23.11
CA VAL A 83 19.49 3.40 -22.01
C VAL A 83 19.88 1.94 -22.15
N VAL A 84 20.49 1.38 -21.11
CA VAL A 84 20.88 -0.04 -21.05
C VAL A 84 19.80 -0.79 -20.29
N VAL A 85 19.32 -1.89 -20.90
CA VAL A 85 18.35 -2.80 -20.29
C VAL A 85 18.89 -4.22 -20.32
N PRO A 86 18.49 -5.10 -19.38
CA PRO A 86 18.90 -6.50 -19.38
C PRO A 86 18.54 -7.21 -20.69
N GLU A 87 19.28 -8.25 -21.05
CA GLU A 87 18.97 -9.10 -22.22
C GLU A 87 17.55 -9.64 -22.12
N VAL A 88 17.18 -10.17 -20.94
CA VAL A 88 15.82 -10.59 -20.61
C VAL A 88 15.19 -9.53 -19.70
N GLU A 89 14.24 -8.80 -20.23
CA GLU A 89 13.53 -7.76 -19.49
C GLU A 89 12.45 -8.37 -18.61
N THR A 90 12.43 -7.99 -17.32
CA THR A 90 11.26 -8.22 -16.46
C THR A 90 10.12 -7.27 -16.87
N GLU A 91 8.91 -7.56 -16.42
CA GLU A 91 7.75 -6.69 -16.67
C GLU A 91 8.03 -5.26 -16.16
N ALA A 92 8.59 -5.12 -14.96
CA ALA A 92 8.95 -3.83 -14.37
C ALA A 92 9.97 -3.05 -15.22
N VAL A 93 11.00 -3.71 -15.74
CA VAL A 93 11.98 -3.08 -16.63
C VAL A 93 11.35 -2.65 -17.94
N SER A 94 10.44 -3.46 -18.49
CA SER A 94 9.69 -3.11 -19.71
C SER A 94 8.83 -1.87 -19.53
N TYR A 95 8.08 -1.78 -18.40
CA TYR A 95 7.32 -0.57 -18.09
C TYR A 95 8.24 0.63 -17.81
N ALA A 96 9.31 0.46 -17.05
CA ALA A 96 10.30 1.51 -16.78
C ALA A 96 10.89 2.10 -18.06
N LYS A 97 11.25 1.24 -19.00
CA LYS A 97 11.73 1.61 -20.34
C LYS A 97 10.70 2.47 -21.09
N ASN A 98 9.45 2.02 -21.13
CA ASN A 98 8.39 2.70 -21.86
C ASN A 98 8.05 4.07 -21.23
N GLU A 99 7.93 4.16 -19.92
CA GLU A 99 7.67 5.40 -19.20
C GLU A 99 8.83 6.40 -19.34
N LEU A 100 10.07 5.93 -19.19
CA LEU A 100 11.24 6.77 -19.43
C LEU A 100 11.28 7.29 -20.86
N SER A 101 11.02 6.43 -21.86
CA SER A 101 10.99 6.82 -23.28
C SER A 101 9.94 7.89 -23.53
N ARG A 102 8.72 7.67 -23.03
CA ARG A 102 7.58 8.59 -23.19
C ARG A 102 7.87 9.96 -22.61
N PHE A 103 8.15 10.03 -21.32
CA PHE A 103 8.28 11.29 -20.63
C PHE A 103 9.59 12.03 -20.94
N PHE A 104 10.68 11.31 -21.24
CA PHE A 104 11.91 11.94 -21.69
C PHE A 104 11.73 12.60 -23.07
N LYS A 105 11.02 11.93 -23.98
CA LYS A 105 10.68 12.50 -25.30
C LYS A 105 9.75 13.70 -25.16
N GLU A 106 8.74 13.61 -24.32
CA GLU A 106 7.83 14.72 -24.05
C GLU A 106 8.55 15.94 -23.44
N ALA A 107 9.50 15.70 -22.52
CA ALA A 107 10.28 16.75 -21.90
C ALA A 107 11.30 17.41 -22.84
N THR A 108 11.97 16.65 -23.71
CA THR A 108 13.15 17.09 -24.45
C THR A 108 13.00 17.08 -25.98
N GLY A 109 11.95 16.43 -26.51
CA GLY A 109 11.81 16.14 -27.94
C GLY A 109 12.73 15.01 -28.46
N ILE A 110 13.52 14.36 -27.59
CA ILE A 110 14.54 13.38 -27.99
C ILE A 110 14.04 11.95 -27.81
N ASP A 111 14.16 11.14 -28.84
CA ASP A 111 13.98 9.69 -28.75
C ASP A 111 15.24 9.03 -28.19
N LEU A 112 15.14 8.45 -26.99
CA LEU A 112 16.23 7.71 -26.36
C LEU A 112 16.53 6.42 -27.11
N LYS A 113 17.81 6.09 -27.28
CA LYS A 113 18.25 4.82 -27.84
C LYS A 113 18.41 3.79 -26.74
N PHE A 114 17.78 2.63 -26.93
CA PHE A 114 17.89 1.48 -26.03
C PHE A 114 18.87 0.45 -26.57
N VAL A 115 19.67 -0.13 -25.67
CA VAL A 115 20.64 -1.19 -25.99
C VAL A 115 20.54 -2.31 -24.95
N LYS A 116 20.74 -3.54 -25.41
CA LYS A 116 20.85 -4.69 -24.51
C LYS A 116 22.20 -4.67 -23.81
N ASP A 117 22.25 -5.25 -22.64
CA ASP A 117 23.43 -5.23 -21.75
C ASP A 117 24.48 -6.29 -22.08
N THR A 118 24.22 -7.18 -23.05
CA THR A 118 25.12 -8.28 -23.42
C THR A 118 26.53 -7.79 -23.74
N GLY A 119 27.50 -8.28 -22.96
CA GLY A 119 28.91 -7.92 -23.13
C GLY A 119 29.29 -6.52 -22.68
N LEU A 120 28.37 -5.75 -22.11
CA LEU A 120 28.68 -4.42 -21.58
C LEU A 120 29.34 -4.51 -20.19
N THR A 121 30.43 -3.76 -20.02
CA THR A 121 31.08 -3.53 -18.74
C THR A 121 31.23 -2.03 -18.49
N HIS A 122 31.26 -1.64 -17.21
CA HIS A 122 31.42 -0.26 -16.84
C HIS A 122 32.81 0.26 -17.19
N ASN A 123 32.88 1.50 -17.70
CA ASN A 123 34.08 2.30 -17.80
C ASN A 123 33.72 3.80 -17.65
N ASP A 124 34.71 4.64 -17.37
CA ASP A 124 34.58 6.06 -17.07
C ASP A 124 34.12 6.95 -18.25
N THR A 125 34.15 6.41 -19.48
CA THR A 125 33.72 7.12 -20.69
C THR A 125 32.28 6.82 -21.07
N ASN A 126 31.70 5.75 -20.52
CA ASN A 126 30.34 5.33 -20.84
C ASN A 126 29.32 6.42 -20.47
N ARG A 127 28.35 6.64 -21.36
CA ARG A 127 27.23 7.56 -21.17
C ARG A 127 25.93 6.78 -21.24
N TYR A 128 25.58 6.19 -20.11
CA TYR A 128 24.43 5.30 -20.01
C TYR A 128 23.48 5.70 -18.89
N ILE A 129 22.22 5.33 -19.08
CA ILE A 129 21.22 5.18 -18.02
C ILE A 129 20.91 3.69 -17.94
N SER A 130 21.34 3.01 -16.89
CA SER A 130 21.21 1.56 -16.72
C SER A 130 19.97 1.25 -15.90
N LEU A 131 19.06 0.44 -16.42
CA LEU A 131 17.80 0.07 -15.77
C LEU A 131 17.85 -1.37 -15.27
N GLY A 132 17.82 -1.55 -13.96
CA GLY A 132 17.74 -2.85 -13.29
C GLY A 132 19.07 -3.59 -13.20
N ASP A 133 18.98 -4.90 -13.08
CA ASP A 133 20.11 -5.81 -12.84
C ASP A 133 20.86 -6.16 -14.13
N THR A 134 21.47 -5.15 -14.76
CA THR A 134 22.24 -5.30 -16.01
C THR A 134 23.63 -5.87 -15.76
N SER A 135 24.26 -6.46 -16.80
CA SER A 135 25.67 -6.85 -16.79
C SER A 135 26.59 -5.65 -16.53
N LEU A 136 26.18 -4.46 -17.01
CA LEU A 136 26.86 -3.21 -16.74
C LEU A 136 26.89 -2.88 -15.24
N TYR A 137 25.77 -3.03 -14.53
CA TYR A 137 25.70 -2.88 -13.08
C TYR A 137 26.53 -3.94 -12.36
N LYS A 138 26.40 -5.20 -12.74
CA LYS A 138 27.15 -6.31 -12.15
C LYS A 138 28.66 -6.14 -12.26
N SER A 139 29.15 -5.53 -13.35
CA SER A 139 30.57 -5.27 -13.56
C SER A 139 31.18 -4.27 -12.56
N LEU A 140 30.38 -3.53 -11.79
CA LEU A 140 30.84 -2.66 -10.73
C LEU A 140 31.30 -3.44 -9.48
N ASN A 141 30.93 -4.72 -9.34
CA ASN A 141 31.19 -5.56 -8.17
C ASN A 141 30.78 -4.88 -6.84
N ARG A 142 29.66 -4.17 -6.84
CA ARG A 142 29.12 -3.52 -5.65
C ARG A 142 28.40 -4.52 -4.75
N ASN A 143 28.51 -4.30 -3.46
CA ASN A 143 27.76 -5.06 -2.44
C ASN A 143 26.49 -4.30 -2.02
N ASP A 144 25.72 -3.80 -2.99
CA ASP A 144 24.42 -3.20 -2.65
C ASP A 144 23.46 -4.30 -2.18
N ASP A 145 22.88 -4.09 -1.03
CA ASP A 145 21.84 -5.00 -0.55
C ASP A 145 20.52 -4.69 -1.25
N ILE A 146 20.26 -5.37 -2.37
CA ILE A 146 19.02 -5.23 -3.13
C ILE A 146 17.82 -5.74 -2.33
N THR A 147 18.03 -6.67 -1.40
CA THR A 147 16.93 -7.18 -0.55
C THR A 147 16.44 -6.13 0.43
N ALA A 148 17.31 -5.22 0.86
CA ALA A 148 16.93 -4.06 1.67
C ALA A 148 15.96 -3.10 0.96
N LEU A 149 15.91 -3.13 -0.38
CA LEU A 149 14.94 -2.37 -1.16
C LEU A 149 13.52 -2.98 -1.12
N LYS A 150 13.35 -4.10 -0.45
CA LYS A 150 12.09 -4.84 -0.37
C LYS A 150 11.54 -5.20 -1.76
N LYS A 151 10.21 -5.12 -1.95
CA LYS A 151 9.59 -5.50 -3.24
C LYS A 151 9.64 -4.37 -4.29
N ASP A 152 9.54 -3.10 -3.89
CA ASP A 152 9.31 -1.97 -4.79
C ASP A 152 10.13 -0.71 -4.48
N GLY A 153 11.03 -0.75 -3.50
CA GLY A 153 11.98 0.32 -3.25
C GLY A 153 13.02 0.43 -4.35
N THR A 154 13.65 1.58 -4.46
CA THR A 154 14.62 1.91 -5.51
C THR A 154 15.89 2.55 -4.98
N LYS A 155 16.97 2.42 -5.75
CA LYS A 155 18.21 3.16 -5.57
C LYS A 155 18.68 3.71 -6.89
N ILE A 156 19.01 5.01 -6.90
CA ILE A 156 19.61 5.70 -8.04
C ILE A 156 20.96 6.22 -7.61
N PHE A 157 21.99 5.88 -8.36
CA PHE A 157 23.33 6.42 -8.12
C PHE A 157 24.07 6.69 -9.44
N THR A 158 25.05 7.59 -9.36
CA THR A 158 25.94 7.89 -10.49
C THR A 158 27.30 7.25 -10.24
N LYS A 159 27.85 6.64 -11.25
CA LYS A 159 29.25 6.26 -11.30
C LYS A 159 29.88 6.80 -12.59
N ASP A 160 30.85 7.70 -12.44
CA ASP A 160 31.46 8.45 -13.54
C ASP A 160 30.41 9.22 -14.38
N LYS A 161 30.10 8.76 -15.60
CA LYS A 161 29.09 9.39 -16.46
C LYS A 161 27.85 8.50 -16.67
N THR A 162 27.72 7.45 -15.89
CA THR A 162 26.60 6.50 -15.99
C THR A 162 25.68 6.61 -14.78
N VAL A 163 24.39 6.72 -15.05
CA VAL A 163 23.33 6.65 -14.03
C VAL A 163 22.86 5.21 -13.91
N TYR A 164 22.79 4.69 -12.72
CA TYR A 164 22.24 3.38 -12.40
C TYR A 164 20.93 3.53 -11.64
N ILE A 165 19.87 2.87 -12.12
CA ILE A 165 18.57 2.80 -11.48
C ILE A 165 18.30 1.33 -11.19
N ILE A 166 18.47 0.92 -9.94
CA ILE A 166 18.22 -0.45 -9.47
C ILE A 166 17.03 -0.47 -8.54
N GLY A 167 16.42 -1.62 -8.33
CA GLY A 167 15.22 -1.69 -7.50
C GLY A 167 14.92 -3.07 -6.99
N GLY A 168 13.96 -3.12 -6.06
CA GLY A 168 13.39 -4.35 -5.54
C GLY A 168 12.71 -5.18 -6.63
N LYS A 169 12.35 -6.41 -6.27
CA LYS A 169 11.99 -7.46 -7.23
C LYS A 169 10.77 -7.18 -8.09
N GLU A 170 9.82 -6.37 -7.61
CA GLU A 170 8.56 -6.14 -8.33
C GLU A 170 8.62 -4.87 -9.20
N THR A 171 8.52 -3.67 -8.60
CA THR A 171 8.44 -2.41 -9.34
C THR A 171 9.55 -1.43 -9.05
N GLY A 172 10.55 -1.81 -8.25
CA GLY A 172 11.58 -0.88 -7.80
C GLY A 172 12.26 -0.11 -8.94
N VAL A 173 12.58 -0.76 -10.06
CA VAL A 173 13.20 -0.09 -11.21
C VAL A 173 12.25 0.95 -11.84
N LEU A 174 10.96 0.63 -11.94
CA LEU A 174 9.95 1.56 -12.47
C LEU A 174 9.77 2.76 -11.54
N ASN A 175 9.72 2.53 -10.23
CA ASN A 175 9.66 3.60 -9.23
C ASN A 175 10.89 4.50 -9.31
N GLY A 176 12.07 3.92 -9.51
CA GLY A 176 13.30 4.69 -9.73
C GLY A 176 13.28 5.54 -10.99
N VAL A 177 12.62 5.08 -12.05
CA VAL A 177 12.41 5.90 -13.24
C VAL A 177 11.50 7.09 -12.93
N TYR A 178 10.44 6.90 -12.13
CA TYR A 178 9.59 8.03 -11.72
C TYR A 178 10.35 9.03 -10.84
N ASP A 179 11.21 8.57 -9.93
CA ASP A 179 12.07 9.46 -9.15
C ASP A 179 13.10 10.19 -10.02
N PHE A 180 13.69 9.49 -10.98
CA PHE A 180 14.58 10.13 -11.96
C PHE A 180 13.84 11.21 -12.77
N LEU A 181 12.63 10.94 -13.24
CA LEU A 181 11.81 11.90 -13.97
C LEU A 181 11.39 13.08 -13.08
N LYS A 182 11.05 12.80 -11.83
CA LYS A 182 10.71 13.83 -10.83
C LYS A 182 11.89 14.79 -10.59
N ILE A 183 13.07 14.25 -10.31
CA ILE A 183 14.27 15.04 -10.02
C ILE A 183 14.68 15.88 -11.24
N ASN A 184 14.64 15.32 -12.45
CA ASN A 184 15.14 15.99 -13.66
C ASN A 184 14.13 16.87 -14.35
N PHE A 185 12.85 16.49 -14.35
CA PHE A 185 11.82 17.16 -15.15
C PHE A 185 10.61 17.62 -14.35
N GLY A 186 10.62 17.47 -13.03
CA GLY A 186 9.48 17.83 -12.19
C GLY A 186 8.23 16.98 -12.46
N PHE A 187 8.43 15.74 -12.88
CA PHE A 187 7.34 14.81 -13.07
C PHE A 187 6.64 14.54 -11.74
N GLU A 188 5.36 14.84 -11.67
CA GLU A 188 4.49 14.46 -10.57
C GLU A 188 3.15 14.03 -11.13
N TYR A 189 2.74 12.81 -10.80
CA TYR A 189 1.49 12.24 -11.26
C TYR A 189 0.43 12.37 -10.18
N PHE A 190 -0.73 12.93 -10.54
CA PHE A 190 -1.83 13.15 -9.60
C PHE A 190 -2.94 12.13 -9.76
N PHE A 191 -3.47 12.01 -10.96
CA PHE A 191 -4.53 11.06 -11.29
C PHE A 191 -4.92 11.13 -12.77
N THR A 192 -5.38 10.00 -13.38
CA THR A 192 -5.77 9.91 -14.80
C THR A 192 -4.74 10.54 -15.74
N ASP A 193 -5.07 11.63 -16.42
CA ASP A 193 -4.16 12.36 -17.30
C ASP A 193 -3.51 13.58 -16.61
N GLY A 194 -3.73 13.71 -15.29
CA GLY A 194 -3.20 14.83 -14.50
C GLY A 194 -1.77 14.57 -14.01
N TYR A 195 -0.77 15.19 -14.63
CA TYR A 195 0.61 15.19 -14.16
C TYR A 195 1.29 16.53 -14.48
N THR A 196 2.39 16.82 -13.80
CA THR A 196 3.31 17.88 -14.18
C THR A 196 4.52 17.28 -14.88
N LEU A 197 5.02 17.97 -15.87
CA LEU A 197 6.27 17.64 -16.55
C LEU A 197 6.81 18.90 -17.21
N ARG A 198 8.06 19.20 -16.99
CA ARG A 198 8.73 20.29 -17.67
C ARG A 198 9.07 19.89 -19.10
N THR A 199 8.65 20.70 -20.07
CA THR A 199 8.86 20.48 -21.49
C THR A 199 9.90 21.47 -22.06
N ASN A 200 10.29 21.28 -23.31
CA ASN A 200 11.26 22.10 -24.04
C ASN A 200 12.66 22.19 -23.36
N VAL A 201 13.06 21.11 -22.69
CA VAL A 201 14.36 21.02 -22.02
C VAL A 201 15.45 20.74 -23.04
N THR A 202 16.26 21.75 -23.35
CA THR A 202 17.38 21.66 -24.29
C THR A 202 18.71 21.33 -23.62
N ASP A 203 18.83 21.60 -22.32
CA ASP A 203 20.01 21.35 -21.52
C ASP A 203 19.63 20.64 -20.23
N LEU A 204 20.21 19.45 -20.00
CA LEU A 204 20.04 18.66 -18.79
C LEU A 204 21.41 18.21 -18.29
N LYS A 205 21.82 18.70 -17.12
CA LYS A 205 23.07 18.28 -16.48
C LYS A 205 22.93 16.85 -15.94
N LEU A 206 24.01 16.10 -16.00
CA LEU A 206 24.12 14.86 -15.23
C LEU A 206 24.24 15.25 -13.75
N LEU A 207 23.44 14.61 -12.91
CA LEU A 207 23.56 14.73 -11.46
C LEU A 207 24.38 13.55 -10.92
N ASP A 208 25.17 13.83 -9.89
CA ASP A 208 25.77 12.80 -9.04
C ASP A 208 24.70 12.39 -8.02
N TYR A 209 24.00 11.28 -8.32
CA TYR A 209 22.89 10.79 -7.52
C TYR A 209 23.38 9.88 -6.40
N ASP A 210 22.78 10.03 -5.23
CA ASP A 210 22.72 9.05 -4.15
C ASP A 210 21.29 9.08 -3.58
N VAL A 211 20.39 8.36 -4.26
CA VAL A 211 18.97 8.34 -3.92
C VAL A 211 18.61 6.92 -3.50
N THR A 212 17.96 6.81 -2.35
CA THR A 212 17.30 5.58 -1.90
C THR A 212 15.87 5.94 -1.52
N ASP A 213 14.89 5.23 -2.08
CA ASP A 213 13.48 5.49 -1.81
C ASP A 213 12.74 4.16 -1.61
N ILE A 214 12.35 3.89 -0.36
CA ILE A 214 11.75 2.63 0.08
C ILE A 214 10.45 2.97 0.80
N SER A 215 9.37 2.30 0.44
CA SER A 215 8.06 2.54 1.06
C SER A 215 8.06 2.32 2.57
N ASP A 216 7.41 3.20 3.29
CA ASP A 216 7.21 3.10 4.73
C ASP A 216 6.23 1.97 5.09
N ILE A 217 5.18 1.79 4.29
CA ILE A 217 4.23 0.68 4.41
C ILE A 217 4.41 -0.24 3.19
N GLU A 218 4.68 -1.50 3.43
CA GLU A 218 5.09 -2.45 2.39
C GLU A 218 3.99 -2.71 1.35
N TYR A 219 2.74 -2.91 1.79
CA TYR A 219 1.60 -3.19 0.93
C TYR A 219 0.59 -2.04 0.99
N ARG A 220 0.24 -1.52 -0.17
CA ARG A 220 -0.65 -0.36 -0.32
C ARG A 220 -1.75 -0.69 -1.30
N GLN A 221 -2.99 -0.79 -0.78
CA GLN A 221 -4.16 -1.14 -1.57
C GLN A 221 -4.29 -0.25 -2.82
N SER A 222 -4.38 -0.87 -3.97
CA SER A 222 -4.76 -0.18 -5.20
C SER A 222 -6.22 0.30 -5.11
N ILE A 223 -6.50 1.44 -5.73
CA ILE A 223 -7.85 2.00 -5.73
C ILE A 223 -8.49 1.71 -7.07
N GLY A 224 -8.75 0.43 -7.32
CA GLY A 224 -9.30 -0.09 -8.58
C GLY A 224 -10.68 0.47 -8.95
N TYR A 225 -11.44 0.97 -7.98
CA TYR A 225 -12.76 1.56 -8.21
C TYR A 225 -12.71 2.89 -8.96
N VAL A 226 -11.56 3.58 -8.95
CA VAL A 226 -11.41 4.92 -9.53
C VAL A 226 -10.80 4.88 -10.93
N ALA A 227 -9.99 3.87 -11.21
CA ALA A 227 -9.25 3.77 -12.47
C ALA A 227 -9.98 2.98 -13.57
N GLY A 228 -11.26 2.61 -13.36
CA GLY A 228 -11.81 1.52 -14.14
C GLY A 228 -11.03 0.24 -13.83
N SER A 229 -11.51 -0.92 -14.19
CA SER A 229 -10.90 -2.20 -13.80
C SER A 229 -9.37 -2.16 -13.86
N SER A 230 -8.71 -2.60 -12.78
CA SER A 230 -7.26 -2.82 -12.72
C SER A 230 -6.74 -3.71 -13.88
N ASP A 231 -7.64 -4.35 -14.59
CA ASP A 231 -7.37 -5.24 -15.72
C ASP A 231 -7.14 -4.48 -17.04
N THR A 232 -7.43 -3.18 -17.10
CA THR A 232 -7.09 -2.35 -18.25
C THR A 232 -5.64 -1.86 -18.17
N THR A 233 -4.97 -1.73 -19.30
CA THR A 233 -3.61 -1.17 -19.36
C THR A 233 -3.52 0.20 -18.71
N ASP A 234 -4.52 1.05 -18.91
CA ASP A 234 -4.57 2.40 -18.36
C ASP A 234 -4.75 2.38 -16.83
N GLY A 235 -5.64 1.55 -16.29
CA GLY A 235 -5.82 1.38 -14.85
C GLY A 235 -4.57 0.86 -14.14
N LYS A 236 -3.88 -0.09 -14.76
CA LYS A 236 -2.59 -0.61 -14.28
C LYS A 236 -1.52 0.48 -14.23
N MET A 237 -1.43 1.31 -15.26
CA MET A 237 -0.46 2.41 -15.32
C MET A 237 -0.76 3.51 -14.30
N ILE A 238 -2.03 3.84 -14.04
CA ILE A 238 -2.44 4.74 -12.96
C ILE A 238 -1.93 4.22 -11.61
N SER A 239 -2.20 2.94 -11.31
CA SER A 239 -1.75 2.28 -10.08
C SER A 239 -0.23 2.31 -9.93
N TYR A 240 0.53 2.08 -11.02
CA TYR A 240 1.99 2.14 -11.00
C TYR A 240 2.52 3.54 -10.73
N ARG A 241 1.98 4.58 -11.39
CA ARG A 241 2.40 5.96 -11.21
C ARG A 241 2.08 6.50 -9.81
N LEU A 242 0.99 6.01 -9.22
CA LEU A 242 0.62 6.30 -7.82
C LEU A 242 1.34 5.39 -6.81
N ARG A 243 2.08 4.36 -7.25
CA ARG A 243 2.71 3.37 -6.38
C ARG A 243 1.73 2.60 -5.47
N LEU A 244 0.48 2.42 -5.96
CA LEU A 244 -0.62 1.75 -5.27
C LEU A 244 -0.98 0.48 -6.03
N ARG A 245 -0.31 -0.65 -5.77
CA ARG A 245 -0.41 -1.86 -6.59
C ARG A 245 -1.12 -3.02 -5.93
N ASP A 246 -1.15 -3.02 -4.61
CA ASP A 246 -1.58 -4.20 -3.89
C ASP A 246 -3.10 -4.28 -3.82
N SER A 247 -3.60 -5.47 -3.64
CA SER A 247 -4.97 -5.74 -3.26
C SER A 247 -4.95 -6.74 -2.12
N TYR A 248 -5.71 -6.47 -1.05
CA TYR A 248 -5.81 -7.45 0.02
C TYR A 248 -6.36 -8.78 -0.50
N GLY A 249 -7.26 -8.73 -1.49
CA GLY A 249 -7.80 -9.93 -2.12
C GLY A 249 -6.74 -10.75 -2.85
N ASP A 250 -5.72 -10.11 -3.43
CA ASP A 250 -4.61 -10.79 -4.10
C ASP A 250 -3.57 -11.35 -3.12
N LEU A 251 -3.54 -10.83 -1.89
CA LEU A 251 -2.64 -11.30 -0.83
C LEU A 251 -3.28 -12.39 0.04
N LEU A 252 -4.61 -12.49 0.03
CA LEU A 252 -5.35 -13.50 0.78
C LEU A 252 -5.49 -14.80 -0.01
N LEU A 253 -5.22 -15.92 0.65
CA LEU A 253 -5.53 -17.23 0.11
C LEU A 253 -7.04 -17.32 -0.17
N PRO A 254 -7.46 -17.61 -1.42
CA PRO A 254 -8.88 -17.64 -1.77
C PRO A 254 -9.62 -18.75 -1.02
N ILE A 255 -10.68 -18.39 -0.33
CA ILE A 255 -11.59 -19.35 0.33
C ILE A 255 -12.85 -19.45 -0.49
N HIS A 256 -13.11 -20.63 -1.03
CA HIS A 256 -14.27 -20.90 -1.85
C HIS A 256 -15.51 -21.20 -1.01
N THR A 257 -16.68 -20.74 -1.48
CA THR A 257 -17.96 -20.93 -0.77
C THR A 257 -18.44 -22.38 -0.73
N GLY A 258 -17.92 -23.22 -1.62
CA GLY A 258 -18.22 -24.66 -1.69
C GLY A 258 -16.95 -25.51 -1.64
N ASP A 259 -17.14 -26.79 -1.90
CA ASP A 259 -16.08 -27.81 -1.81
C ASP A 259 -15.32 -27.97 -3.16
N THR A 260 -15.45 -27.01 -4.08
CA THR A 260 -14.78 -27.03 -5.38
C THR A 260 -14.13 -25.68 -5.70
N LYS A 261 -13.04 -25.69 -6.47
CA LYS A 261 -12.34 -24.49 -6.93
C LYS A 261 -13.18 -23.58 -7.85
N THR A 262 -14.30 -24.08 -8.36
CA THR A 262 -15.20 -23.32 -9.25
C THR A 262 -16.27 -22.51 -8.52
N THR A 263 -16.40 -22.69 -7.20
CA THR A 263 -17.37 -21.93 -6.41
C THR A 263 -16.90 -20.48 -6.21
N GLU A 264 -17.84 -19.61 -5.84
CA GLU A 264 -17.55 -18.21 -5.58
C GLU A 264 -16.49 -18.05 -4.47
N ILE A 265 -15.55 -17.11 -4.65
CA ILE A 265 -14.53 -16.77 -3.66
C ILE A 265 -15.09 -15.73 -2.69
N LYS A 266 -14.84 -15.92 -1.40
CA LYS A 266 -15.13 -14.94 -0.35
C LYS A 266 -13.87 -14.59 0.43
N ASN A 267 -13.45 -13.34 0.32
CA ASN A 267 -12.22 -12.81 0.94
C ASN A 267 -12.48 -11.96 2.20
N ASN A 268 -13.75 -11.70 2.54
CA ASN A 268 -14.16 -10.96 3.73
C ASN A 268 -15.53 -11.44 4.20
N HIS A 269 -15.88 -11.19 5.46
CA HIS A 269 -17.16 -11.61 6.07
C HIS A 269 -17.54 -13.04 5.69
N ASN A 270 -16.56 -13.95 5.81
CA ASN A 270 -16.62 -15.30 5.24
C ASN A 270 -16.76 -16.42 6.27
N SER A 271 -16.96 -16.10 7.54
CA SER A 271 -17.02 -17.10 8.61
C SER A 271 -18.08 -18.19 8.36
N LEU A 272 -19.27 -17.81 7.87
CA LEU A 272 -20.35 -18.77 7.52
C LEU A 272 -20.07 -19.54 6.21
N TYR A 273 -19.05 -19.18 5.44
CA TYR A 273 -18.60 -19.97 4.29
C TYR A 273 -17.57 -21.03 4.68
N PHE A 274 -16.84 -20.81 5.78
CA PHE A 274 -16.06 -21.87 6.42
C PHE A 274 -16.98 -22.92 7.03
N LEU A 275 -18.05 -22.49 7.71
CA LEU A 275 -18.99 -23.34 8.42
C LEU A 275 -20.43 -22.98 8.02
N PRO A 276 -20.91 -23.41 6.84
CA PRO A 276 -22.29 -23.16 6.41
C PRO A 276 -23.31 -23.78 7.37
N GLU A 277 -24.23 -22.96 7.90
CA GLU A 277 -25.23 -23.40 8.86
C GLU A 277 -26.15 -24.48 8.28
N GLN A 278 -26.43 -24.40 6.98
CA GLN A 278 -27.23 -25.45 6.27
C GLN A 278 -26.57 -26.82 6.28
N LYS A 279 -25.21 -26.88 6.32
CA LYS A 279 -24.44 -28.13 6.33
C LYS A 279 -24.22 -28.66 7.75
N TYR A 280 -23.95 -27.79 8.69
CA TYR A 280 -23.48 -28.20 10.02
C TYR A 280 -24.49 -27.90 11.16
N GLY A 281 -25.42 -26.96 10.99
CA GLY A 281 -26.28 -26.48 12.06
C GLY A 281 -27.21 -27.56 12.65
N GLY A 282 -27.62 -28.57 11.88
CA GLY A 282 -28.38 -29.69 12.38
C GLY A 282 -27.60 -30.66 13.28
N THR A 283 -26.28 -30.77 13.07
CA THR A 283 -25.40 -31.68 13.82
C THR A 283 -24.67 -30.96 14.94
N TYR A 284 -24.25 -29.70 14.71
CA TYR A 284 -23.47 -28.87 15.61
C TYR A 284 -24.09 -27.48 15.80
N PRO A 285 -25.29 -27.40 16.41
CA PRO A 285 -25.96 -26.10 16.60
C PRO A 285 -25.12 -25.11 17.44
N GLU A 286 -24.24 -25.60 18.30
CA GLU A 286 -23.32 -24.81 19.12
C GLU A 286 -22.25 -24.06 18.33
N PHE A 287 -22.05 -24.36 17.06
CA PHE A 287 -21.15 -23.57 16.21
C PHE A 287 -21.71 -22.18 15.90
N TYR A 288 -22.99 -21.95 16.14
CA TYR A 288 -23.70 -20.74 15.76
C TYR A 288 -24.24 -19.98 16.97
N SER A 289 -24.18 -18.65 16.88
CA SER A 289 -24.67 -17.75 17.91
C SER A 289 -26.21 -17.69 18.01
N GLY A 290 -26.91 -18.20 17.00
CA GLY A 290 -28.33 -17.99 16.81
C GLY A 290 -28.72 -16.59 16.32
N MET A 291 -27.72 -15.73 16.03
CA MET A 291 -27.91 -14.34 15.57
C MET A 291 -27.26 -14.09 14.19
N GLY A 292 -26.90 -15.13 13.42
CA GLY A 292 -26.27 -15.00 12.12
C GLY A 292 -24.74 -14.84 12.17
N GLN A 293 -24.11 -15.22 13.28
CA GLN A 293 -22.67 -15.24 13.49
C GLN A 293 -22.23 -16.60 14.00
N LEU A 294 -20.97 -16.98 13.80
CA LEU A 294 -20.37 -18.12 14.50
C LEU A 294 -20.22 -17.86 16.02
N CYS A 295 -20.27 -18.92 16.80
CA CYS A 295 -19.81 -18.92 18.17
C CYS A 295 -18.36 -19.44 18.22
N TYR A 296 -17.39 -18.56 18.29
CA TYR A 296 -15.96 -18.90 18.25
C TYR A 296 -15.45 -19.68 19.48
N THR A 297 -16.35 -20.09 20.36
CA THR A 297 -16.06 -20.96 21.51
C THR A 297 -16.91 -22.25 21.49
N ALA A 298 -17.70 -22.48 20.43
CA ALA A 298 -18.67 -23.58 20.36
C ALA A 298 -19.50 -23.70 21.65
N HIS A 299 -19.91 -22.57 22.25
CA HIS A 299 -20.62 -22.50 23.54
C HIS A 299 -19.89 -23.21 24.71
N GLY A 300 -18.55 -23.38 24.62
CA GLY A 300 -17.75 -24.13 25.60
C GLY A 300 -17.95 -25.64 25.51
N LYS A 301 -18.40 -26.18 24.38
CA LYS A 301 -18.60 -27.62 24.17
C LYS A 301 -17.34 -28.31 23.64
N ASP A 302 -17.22 -29.61 23.87
CA ASP A 302 -16.13 -30.45 23.37
C ASP A 302 -16.04 -30.48 21.84
N THR A 303 -17.13 -30.12 21.16
CA THR A 303 -17.18 -29.96 19.69
C THR A 303 -16.37 -28.78 19.16
N TYR A 304 -15.79 -27.93 20.02
CA TYR A 304 -14.87 -26.86 19.63
C TYR A 304 -13.68 -27.36 18.80
N ASP A 305 -13.11 -28.51 19.18
CA ASP A 305 -12.02 -29.12 18.43
C ASP A 305 -12.44 -29.53 17.01
N MET A 306 -13.65 -30.09 16.85
CA MET A 306 -14.23 -30.38 15.54
C MET A 306 -14.46 -29.12 14.72
N MET A 307 -14.93 -28.04 15.35
CA MET A 307 -15.16 -26.75 14.69
C MET A 307 -13.86 -26.18 14.09
N THR A 308 -12.77 -26.17 14.84
CA THR A 308 -11.45 -25.72 14.39
C THR A 308 -10.87 -26.65 13.31
N THR A 309 -11.07 -27.98 13.44
CA THR A 309 -10.63 -28.97 12.44
C THR A 309 -11.30 -28.75 11.09
N ILE A 310 -12.61 -28.57 11.03
CA ILE A 310 -13.33 -28.29 9.76
C ILE A 310 -12.82 -27.00 9.10
N CYS A 311 -12.52 -25.96 9.88
CA CYS A 311 -11.95 -24.73 9.35
C CYS A 311 -10.51 -24.94 8.82
N ALA A 312 -9.69 -25.71 9.51
CA ALA A 312 -8.34 -26.05 9.08
C ALA A 312 -8.35 -26.85 7.78
N GLU A 313 -9.16 -27.92 7.68
CA GLU A 313 -9.32 -28.72 6.46
C GLU A 313 -9.71 -27.90 5.24
N LYS A 314 -10.53 -26.85 5.43
CA LYS A 314 -10.89 -25.94 4.34
C LYS A 314 -9.74 -25.06 3.89
N ILE A 315 -8.88 -24.63 4.81
CA ILE A 315 -7.65 -23.90 4.48
C ILE A 315 -6.65 -24.83 3.77
N GLU A 316 -6.44 -26.03 4.28
CA GLU A 316 -5.60 -27.05 3.67
C GLU A 316 -6.02 -27.36 2.24
N GLN A 317 -7.32 -27.51 2.00
CA GLN A 317 -7.89 -27.68 0.66
C GLN A 317 -7.53 -26.49 -0.25
N SER A 318 -7.60 -25.27 0.26
CA SER A 318 -7.23 -24.07 -0.51
C SER A 318 -5.72 -24.02 -0.77
N LEU A 319 -4.88 -24.43 0.18
CA LEU A 319 -3.43 -24.55 -0.02
C LEU A 319 -3.10 -25.56 -1.13
N MET A 320 -3.80 -26.69 -1.19
CA MET A 320 -3.65 -27.67 -2.26
C MET A 320 -4.06 -27.10 -3.62
N TRP A 321 -5.09 -26.28 -3.68
CA TRP A 321 -5.52 -25.62 -4.93
C TRP A 321 -4.57 -24.51 -5.38
N TYR A 322 -3.86 -23.89 -4.44
CA TYR A 322 -3.00 -22.73 -4.68
C TYR A 322 -1.59 -22.93 -4.09
N PRO A 323 -0.80 -23.89 -4.62
CA PRO A 323 0.53 -24.18 -4.10
C PRO A 323 1.45 -22.95 -4.16
N ALA A 324 2.34 -22.81 -3.17
CA ALA A 324 3.21 -21.64 -3.02
C ALA A 324 4.10 -21.37 -4.24
N ALA A 325 4.60 -22.41 -4.91
CA ALA A 325 5.44 -22.29 -6.10
C ALA A 325 4.73 -21.62 -7.29
N GLN A 326 3.39 -21.79 -7.39
CA GLN A 326 2.60 -21.21 -8.49
C GLN A 326 1.91 -19.91 -8.08
N TYR A 327 1.63 -19.75 -6.78
CA TYR A 327 0.87 -18.63 -6.22
C TYR A 327 1.61 -18.02 -5.02
N PRO A 328 2.84 -17.48 -5.22
CA PRO A 328 3.67 -16.94 -4.13
C PRO A 328 3.11 -15.65 -3.52
N GLN A 329 2.14 -15.01 -4.18
CA GLN A 329 1.53 -13.76 -3.73
C GLN A 329 0.62 -13.94 -2.51
N TYR A 330 0.03 -15.12 -2.29
CA TYR A 330 -0.84 -15.32 -1.13
C TYR A 330 -0.03 -15.40 0.16
N LYS A 331 -0.26 -14.44 1.07
CA LYS A 331 0.50 -14.25 2.31
C LYS A 331 -0.32 -14.51 3.56
N ALA A 332 -1.65 -14.54 3.43
CA ALA A 332 -2.52 -14.70 4.59
C ALA A 332 -3.79 -15.46 4.23
N VAL A 333 -4.44 -16.02 5.22
CA VAL A 333 -5.82 -16.48 5.18
C VAL A 333 -6.63 -15.64 6.17
N LEU A 334 -7.81 -15.21 5.77
CA LEU A 334 -8.69 -14.40 6.60
C LEU A 334 -9.98 -15.18 6.92
N LEU A 335 -10.27 -15.34 8.21
CA LEU A 335 -11.60 -15.70 8.70
C LEU A 335 -12.23 -14.43 9.27
N GLY A 336 -13.10 -13.81 8.49
CA GLY A 336 -13.80 -12.60 8.86
C GLY A 336 -15.20 -12.87 9.39
N GLN A 337 -15.53 -12.34 10.58
CA GLN A 337 -16.90 -12.38 11.09
C GLN A 337 -17.88 -11.74 10.12
N MET A 338 -19.17 -12.12 10.24
CA MET A 338 -20.24 -11.56 9.41
C MET A 338 -20.46 -10.08 9.72
N ASP A 339 -20.75 -9.29 8.68
CA ASP A 339 -20.88 -7.84 8.77
C ASP A 339 -22.16 -7.42 9.50
N ASN A 340 -22.04 -6.42 10.36
CA ASN A 340 -23.16 -5.82 11.10
C ASN A 340 -24.01 -6.83 11.91
N VAL A 341 -23.37 -7.92 12.35
CA VAL A 341 -24.02 -8.98 13.16
C VAL A 341 -23.36 -9.03 14.53
N PRO A 342 -24.13 -9.05 15.64
CA PRO A 342 -23.59 -9.10 16.99
C PRO A 342 -22.75 -10.35 17.25
N MET A 343 -21.72 -10.21 18.07
CA MET A 343 -20.93 -11.35 18.56
C MET A 343 -21.76 -12.25 19.49
N CYS A 344 -21.38 -13.53 19.56
CA CYS A 344 -22.04 -14.48 20.45
C CYS A 344 -21.99 -14.05 21.92
N LYS A 345 -23.10 -14.21 22.63
CA LYS A 345 -23.25 -13.85 24.05
C LYS A 345 -23.45 -15.07 24.95
N CYS A 346 -23.03 -16.26 24.52
CA CYS A 346 -23.06 -17.44 25.40
C CYS A 346 -22.13 -17.27 26.59
N THR A 347 -22.31 -18.10 27.63
CA THR A 347 -21.53 -18.03 28.86
C THR A 347 -20.04 -18.03 28.62
N GLU A 348 -19.56 -18.88 27.72
CA GLU A 348 -18.12 -19.03 27.44
C GLU A 348 -17.56 -17.81 26.67
N CYS A 349 -18.25 -17.29 25.64
CA CYS A 349 -17.84 -16.06 24.97
C CYS A 349 -17.81 -14.87 25.92
N MET A 350 -18.78 -14.77 26.84
CA MET A 350 -18.82 -13.68 27.84
C MET A 350 -17.74 -13.85 28.90
N ARG A 351 -17.40 -15.09 29.30
CA ARG A 351 -16.26 -15.37 30.19
C ARG A 351 -14.95 -14.91 29.54
N MET A 352 -14.67 -15.36 28.32
CA MET A 352 -13.47 -14.95 27.58
C MET A 352 -13.38 -13.42 27.45
N LYS A 353 -14.49 -12.78 27.09
CA LYS A 353 -14.53 -11.32 27.01
C LYS A 353 -14.12 -10.66 28.33
N SER A 354 -14.73 -11.06 29.46
CA SER A 354 -14.49 -10.46 30.75
C SER A 354 -13.10 -10.70 31.34
N GLU A 355 -12.49 -11.82 31.00
CA GLU A 355 -11.13 -12.19 31.43
C GLU A 355 -10.04 -11.54 30.56
N HIS A 356 -10.40 -11.03 29.36
CA HIS A 356 -9.46 -10.49 28.39
C HIS A 356 -9.81 -9.05 27.98
N ASN A 357 -9.55 -8.10 28.88
CA ASN A 357 -9.69 -6.66 28.64
C ASN A 357 -11.08 -6.23 28.13
N ASP A 358 -12.13 -6.93 28.52
CA ASP A 358 -13.51 -6.72 28.03
C ASP A 358 -13.61 -6.70 26.49
N ALA A 359 -12.86 -7.57 25.81
CA ALA A 359 -12.72 -7.61 24.36
C ALA A 359 -13.33 -8.88 23.74
N ASN A 360 -14.30 -8.71 22.85
CA ASN A 360 -14.87 -9.81 22.07
C ASN A 360 -13.85 -10.45 21.11
N SER A 361 -12.76 -9.74 20.78
CA SER A 361 -11.66 -10.26 19.94
C SER A 361 -10.90 -11.42 20.56
N ALA A 362 -10.99 -11.63 21.89
CA ALA A 362 -10.32 -12.73 22.58
C ALA A 362 -10.69 -14.11 22.00
N ALA A 363 -12.00 -14.39 21.91
CA ALA A 363 -12.50 -15.66 21.37
C ALA A 363 -12.09 -15.87 19.90
N LEU A 364 -12.16 -14.82 19.10
CA LEU A 364 -11.82 -14.88 17.69
C LEU A 364 -10.32 -15.07 17.45
N MET A 365 -9.48 -14.38 18.21
CA MET A 365 -8.03 -14.50 18.17
C MET A 365 -7.58 -15.92 18.55
N LYS A 366 -8.14 -16.47 19.66
CA LYS A 366 -7.86 -17.85 20.08
C LYS A 366 -8.31 -18.85 19.01
N PHE A 367 -9.51 -18.66 18.46
CA PHE A 367 -10.04 -19.55 17.42
C PHE A 367 -9.12 -19.59 16.20
N MET A 368 -8.66 -18.43 15.72
CA MET A 368 -7.74 -18.38 14.58
C MET A 368 -6.37 -18.99 14.88
N HIS A 369 -5.87 -18.82 16.10
CA HIS A 369 -4.67 -19.52 16.53
C HIS A 369 -4.85 -21.04 16.45
N ASP A 370 -5.93 -21.58 17.05
CA ASP A 370 -6.14 -23.03 17.12
C ASP A 370 -6.39 -23.64 15.73
N VAL A 371 -7.02 -22.89 14.82
CA VAL A 371 -7.13 -23.26 13.40
C VAL A 371 -5.74 -23.25 12.74
N GLY A 372 -4.98 -22.17 12.91
CA GLY A 372 -3.65 -22.02 12.33
C GLY A 372 -2.69 -23.13 12.78
N LYS A 373 -2.74 -23.49 14.06
CA LYS A 373 -1.93 -24.58 14.63
C LYS A 373 -2.18 -25.92 13.93
N LYS A 374 -3.43 -26.21 13.57
CA LYS A 374 -3.76 -27.45 12.84
C LYS A 374 -3.24 -27.38 11.41
N VAL A 375 -3.39 -26.24 10.74
CA VAL A 375 -2.87 -26.04 9.37
C VAL A 375 -1.34 -26.12 9.35
N ASP A 376 -0.66 -25.48 10.30
CA ASP A 376 0.80 -25.55 10.39
C ASP A 376 1.27 -26.99 10.61
N ALA A 377 0.62 -27.73 11.53
CA ALA A 377 0.91 -29.15 11.75
C ALA A 377 0.71 -29.99 10.47
N TRP A 378 -0.33 -29.69 9.68
CA TRP A 378 -0.57 -30.34 8.40
C TRP A 378 0.50 -29.99 7.36
N MET A 379 0.96 -28.72 7.29
CA MET A 379 2.04 -28.28 6.39
C MET A 379 3.40 -28.90 6.75
N GLU A 380 3.62 -29.27 8.01
CA GLU A 380 4.87 -29.91 8.44
C GLU A 380 4.98 -31.38 8.03
N LEU A 381 3.90 -32.04 7.63
CA LEU A 381 3.96 -33.40 7.09
C LEU A 381 4.75 -33.44 5.78
N GLU A 382 5.59 -34.45 5.61
CA GLU A 382 6.47 -34.59 4.44
C GLU A 382 5.67 -34.63 3.12
N GLU A 383 4.55 -35.33 3.11
CA GLU A 383 3.66 -35.42 1.95
C GLU A 383 3.03 -34.08 1.54
N ASN A 384 3.00 -33.09 2.44
CA ASN A 384 2.42 -31.76 2.20
C ASN A 384 3.46 -30.68 1.91
N ALA A 385 4.74 -31.04 1.79
CA ALA A 385 5.84 -30.09 1.58
C ALA A 385 5.64 -29.14 0.38
N ALA A 386 4.94 -29.60 -0.67
CA ALA A 386 4.62 -28.79 -1.86
C ALA A 386 3.65 -27.60 -1.58
N TYR A 387 2.93 -27.66 -0.48
CA TYR A 387 1.91 -26.69 -0.08
C TYR A 387 2.37 -25.78 1.05
N ARG A 388 3.57 -26.02 1.61
CA ARG A 388 4.13 -25.27 2.74
C ARG A 388 4.30 -23.79 2.40
N ARG A 389 3.93 -22.93 3.37
CA ARG A 389 4.16 -21.50 3.37
C ARG A 389 4.72 -21.09 4.72
N GLU A 390 5.99 -20.71 4.76
CA GLU A 390 6.72 -20.45 6.01
C GLU A 390 6.14 -19.26 6.81
N ASP A 391 5.59 -18.25 6.11
CA ASP A 391 5.11 -17.00 6.71
C ASP A 391 3.59 -16.79 6.53
N LEU A 392 2.80 -17.88 6.45
CA LEU A 392 1.35 -17.73 6.30
C LEU A 392 0.75 -17.09 7.55
N LYS A 393 0.03 -15.96 7.36
CA LYS A 393 -0.68 -15.28 8.45
C LYS A 393 -2.10 -15.82 8.59
N TYR A 394 -2.49 -16.12 9.81
CA TYR A 394 -3.86 -16.48 10.17
C TYR A 394 -4.58 -15.25 10.70
N MET A 395 -5.38 -14.63 9.86
CA MET A 395 -5.97 -13.33 10.14
C MET A 395 -7.43 -13.42 10.52
N PHE A 396 -7.83 -12.51 11.39
CA PHE A 396 -9.22 -12.25 11.75
C PHE A 396 -9.50 -10.74 11.63
N PHE A 397 -10.77 -10.35 11.48
CA PHE A 397 -11.11 -8.94 11.57
C PHE A 397 -11.13 -8.46 13.03
N ALA A 398 -10.30 -7.47 13.33
CA ALA A 398 -10.51 -6.59 14.46
C ALA A 398 -11.42 -5.44 13.99
N TYR A 399 -12.74 -5.60 14.10
CA TYR A 399 -13.74 -4.74 13.48
C TYR A 399 -14.99 -4.62 14.33
N LEU A 400 -15.56 -3.40 14.46
CA LEU A 400 -16.72 -3.13 15.32
C LEU A 400 -16.54 -3.71 16.74
N ASP A 401 -17.39 -4.66 17.14
CA ASP A 401 -17.38 -5.31 18.45
C ASP A 401 -16.05 -6.03 18.79
N THR A 402 -15.23 -6.35 17.80
CA THR A 402 -13.93 -7.02 17.97
C THR A 402 -12.74 -6.09 17.77
N SER A 403 -12.95 -4.78 17.63
CA SER A 403 -11.87 -3.80 17.41
C SER A 403 -10.92 -3.68 18.61
N ARG A 404 -11.43 -3.85 19.82
CA ARG A 404 -10.67 -3.75 21.07
C ARG A 404 -9.68 -4.91 21.21
N PRO A 405 -8.37 -4.64 21.51
CA PRO A 405 -7.40 -5.68 21.82
C PRO A 405 -7.74 -6.43 23.12
N PRO A 406 -7.57 -7.78 23.16
CA PRO A 406 -7.85 -8.57 24.37
C PRO A 406 -6.72 -8.50 25.42
N PHE A 407 -5.91 -7.47 25.35
CA PHE A 407 -4.76 -7.23 26.22
C PHE A 407 -4.52 -5.72 26.37
N GLY A 408 -3.70 -5.37 27.34
CA GLY A 408 -3.22 -4.01 27.57
C GLY A 408 -1.71 -3.99 27.77
N GLU A 409 -1.22 -2.94 28.42
CA GLU A 409 0.17 -2.82 28.85
C GLU A 409 0.29 -2.84 30.37
N ASP A 410 1.41 -3.35 30.83
CA ASP A 410 1.79 -3.23 32.23
C ASP A 410 2.39 -1.82 32.54
N ALA A 411 2.72 -1.57 33.80
CA ALA A 411 3.28 -0.29 34.25
C ALA A 411 4.65 0.03 33.61
N THR A 412 5.32 -0.95 32.99
CA THR A 412 6.60 -0.80 32.30
C THR A 412 6.44 -0.63 30.79
N GLY A 413 5.21 -0.67 30.30
CA GLY A 413 4.88 -0.55 28.88
C GLY A 413 4.99 -1.86 28.10
N ASN A 414 5.15 -3.01 28.73
CA ASN A 414 5.14 -4.29 28.02
C ASN A 414 3.70 -4.75 27.77
N ILE A 415 3.47 -5.37 26.60
CA ILE A 415 2.19 -6.00 26.31
C ILE A 415 1.93 -7.11 27.33
N ASN A 416 0.80 -7.01 28.02
CA ASN A 416 0.35 -7.98 29.00
C ASN A 416 -0.78 -8.84 28.39
N ILE A 417 -0.40 -9.95 27.77
CA ILE A 417 -1.33 -10.93 27.21
C ILE A 417 -1.51 -12.05 28.23
N ALA A 418 -2.76 -12.40 28.54
CA ALA A 418 -3.06 -13.54 29.41
C ALA A 418 -2.48 -14.86 28.84
N ALA A 419 -2.10 -15.79 29.72
CA ALA A 419 -1.37 -16.98 29.35
C ALA A 419 -2.06 -17.86 28.29
N ASP A 420 -3.38 -17.92 28.30
CA ASP A 420 -4.19 -18.69 27.35
C ASP A 420 -4.37 -18.02 25.99
N LEU A 421 -3.94 -16.74 25.84
CA LEU A 421 -3.86 -16.00 24.58
C LEU A 421 -2.42 -15.67 24.16
N LYS A 422 -1.42 -16.06 24.97
CA LYS A 422 -0.01 -15.88 24.66
C LYS A 422 0.50 -17.08 23.88
N PHE A 423 0.53 -16.95 22.55
CA PHE A 423 0.94 -18.02 21.66
C PHE A 423 2.47 -18.01 21.49
N GLU A 424 3.13 -19.03 22.01
CA GLU A 424 4.60 -19.20 21.95
C GLU A 424 5.02 -20.33 20.99
N ASP A 425 4.06 -20.92 20.27
CA ASP A 425 4.26 -22.04 19.36
C ASP A 425 4.62 -21.64 17.92
N GLY A 426 4.75 -20.33 17.65
CA GLY A 426 5.17 -19.82 16.35
C GLY A 426 4.04 -19.64 15.33
N VAL A 427 2.79 -19.98 15.67
CA VAL A 427 1.63 -19.76 14.80
C VAL A 427 1.43 -18.26 14.54
N ASN A 428 1.48 -17.86 13.28
CA ASN A 428 1.48 -16.44 12.89
C ASN A 428 0.05 -15.86 12.83
N VAL A 429 -0.53 -15.59 14.00
CA VAL A 429 -1.85 -14.94 14.11
C VAL A 429 -1.68 -13.42 14.01
N ALA A 430 -2.55 -12.74 13.25
CA ALA A 430 -2.55 -11.29 13.17
C ALA A 430 -3.95 -10.73 12.93
N PRO A 431 -4.29 -9.54 13.45
CA PRO A 431 -5.52 -8.87 13.10
C PRO A 431 -5.44 -8.22 11.70
N PHE A 432 -6.54 -8.21 10.98
CA PHE A 432 -6.83 -7.20 9.98
C PHE A 432 -7.70 -6.14 10.66
N PHE A 433 -7.08 -5.06 11.07
CA PHE A 433 -7.74 -4.05 11.89
C PHE A 433 -8.53 -3.08 11.03
N ALA A 434 -9.84 -3.27 10.97
CA ALA A 434 -10.77 -2.38 10.28
C ALA A 434 -11.27 -1.29 11.26
N GLN A 435 -10.74 -0.08 11.09
CA GLN A 435 -10.80 1.04 12.04
C GLN A 435 -12.08 1.85 11.87
N SER A 436 -13.23 1.21 12.05
CA SER A 436 -14.56 1.80 11.80
C SER A 436 -14.96 2.93 12.74
N HIS A 437 -14.28 3.06 13.89
CA HIS A 437 -14.56 4.09 14.90
C HIS A 437 -13.58 5.27 14.85
N LEU A 438 -12.69 5.34 13.84
CA LEU A 438 -11.88 6.53 13.63
C LEU A 438 -12.72 7.68 13.09
N HIS A 439 -12.59 8.84 13.72
CA HIS A 439 -13.17 10.09 13.26
C HIS A 439 -12.24 10.72 12.22
N THR A 440 -12.40 10.34 10.95
CA THR A 440 -11.52 10.76 9.84
C THR A 440 -11.85 12.17 9.32
N GLY A 441 -12.87 12.83 9.82
CA GLY A 441 -13.24 14.21 9.52
C GLY A 441 -12.58 15.26 10.41
N VAL A 442 -11.69 14.86 11.31
CA VAL A 442 -10.91 15.71 12.22
C VAL A 442 -9.45 15.30 12.18
N SER A 443 -8.55 16.08 12.79
CA SER A 443 -7.15 15.67 12.92
C SER A 443 -7.04 14.29 13.56
N PHE A 444 -6.07 13.49 13.09
CA PHE A 444 -5.78 12.20 13.71
C PHE A 444 -5.42 12.32 15.21
N ASP A 445 -4.82 13.45 15.60
CA ASP A 445 -4.43 13.74 16.97
C ASP A 445 -5.56 14.34 17.83
N ASP A 446 -6.77 14.48 17.28
CA ASP A 446 -7.94 14.93 18.03
C ASP A 446 -8.32 13.91 19.13
N ASN A 447 -8.87 14.44 20.22
CA ASN A 447 -9.34 13.63 21.36
C ASN A 447 -10.38 12.59 20.96
N ALA A 448 -11.17 12.83 19.92
CA ALA A 448 -12.14 11.87 19.39
C ALA A 448 -11.49 10.56 18.92
N ASN A 449 -10.19 10.58 18.63
CA ASN A 449 -9.45 9.41 18.14
C ASN A 449 -8.59 8.71 19.21
N ILE A 450 -8.57 9.16 20.47
CA ILE A 450 -7.68 8.64 21.52
C ILE A 450 -7.81 7.13 21.68
N GLU A 451 -9.03 6.61 21.79
CA GLU A 451 -9.25 5.17 21.98
C GLU A 451 -8.77 4.35 20.78
N GLN A 452 -9.08 4.80 19.56
CA GLN A 452 -8.67 4.09 18.36
C GLN A 452 -7.15 4.16 18.12
N LYS A 453 -6.52 5.27 18.48
CA LYS A 453 -5.05 5.38 18.48
C LYS A 453 -4.42 4.36 19.41
N GLU A 454 -5.00 4.18 20.60
CA GLU A 454 -4.53 3.17 21.54
C GLU A 454 -4.69 1.76 20.97
N TYR A 455 -5.80 1.44 20.31
CA TYR A 455 -5.98 0.13 19.66
C TYR A 455 -5.00 -0.08 18.52
N ILE A 456 -4.75 0.93 17.68
CA ILE A 456 -3.71 0.86 16.62
C ILE A 456 -2.36 0.53 17.26
N ARG A 457 -2.00 1.21 18.34
CA ARG A 457 -0.72 1.04 19.01
C ARG A 457 -0.59 -0.36 19.63
N LEU A 458 -1.59 -0.82 20.34
CA LEU A 458 -1.58 -2.12 20.99
C LEU A 458 -1.52 -3.27 19.98
N TRP A 459 -2.37 -3.23 18.95
CA TRP A 459 -2.36 -4.25 17.91
C TRP A 459 -1.02 -4.30 17.15
N GLY A 460 -0.50 -3.15 16.74
CA GLY A 460 0.78 -3.08 16.02
C GLY A 460 1.98 -3.49 16.86
N LYS A 461 1.95 -3.22 18.18
CA LYS A 461 3.00 -3.61 19.10
C LYS A 461 2.99 -5.11 19.41
N ALA A 462 1.80 -5.69 19.57
CA ALA A 462 1.65 -7.12 19.83
C ALA A 462 1.86 -7.98 18.57
N PHE A 463 1.46 -7.48 17.40
CA PHE A 463 1.50 -8.18 16.12
C PHE A 463 2.17 -7.34 15.03
N PRO A 464 3.52 -7.26 14.99
CA PRO A 464 4.23 -6.56 13.93
C PRO A 464 3.82 -7.07 12.55
N GLY A 465 3.55 -6.15 11.62
CA GLY A 465 3.02 -6.50 10.30
C GLY A 465 1.50 -6.61 10.23
N THR A 466 0.78 -6.10 11.22
CA THR A 466 -0.69 -5.92 11.20
C THR A 466 -1.14 -5.16 9.97
N TRP A 467 -2.34 -5.49 9.48
CA TRP A 467 -2.99 -4.82 8.36
C TRP A 467 -4.03 -3.81 8.85
N ALA A 468 -4.08 -2.66 8.19
CA ALA A 468 -5.02 -1.59 8.51
C ALA A 468 -6.05 -1.39 7.39
N TRP A 469 -7.32 -1.31 7.78
CA TRP A 469 -8.41 -0.87 6.93
C TRP A 469 -9.04 0.37 7.56
N SER A 470 -8.94 1.51 6.88
CA SER A 470 -9.56 2.76 7.31
C SER A 470 -10.68 3.19 6.36
N TYR A 471 -11.52 4.10 6.84
CA TYR A 471 -12.65 4.61 6.07
C TYR A 471 -12.44 6.10 5.77
N GLY A 472 -12.40 6.46 4.49
CA GLY A 472 -12.21 7.83 4.00
C GLY A 472 -13.51 8.55 3.65
N GLY A 473 -14.62 8.21 4.29
CA GLY A 473 -15.92 8.84 4.05
C GLY A 473 -17.11 7.98 4.51
N PHE A 474 -18.31 8.55 4.53
CA PHE A 474 -19.55 7.80 4.81
C PHE A 474 -20.17 7.23 3.54
N TYR A 475 -20.69 6.01 3.60
CA TYR A 475 -21.36 5.36 2.48
C TYR A 475 -22.68 6.01 2.07
N ASN A 476 -23.30 6.77 2.97
CA ASN A 476 -24.61 7.37 2.77
C ASN A 476 -24.55 8.86 2.42
N ASP A 477 -23.36 9.46 2.40
CA ASP A 477 -23.16 10.87 2.12
C ASP A 477 -21.97 11.09 1.18
N PHE A 478 -22.27 11.18 -0.13
CA PHE A 478 -21.27 11.30 -1.18
C PHE A 478 -20.77 12.73 -1.40
N PHE A 479 -21.43 13.72 -0.84
CA PHE A 479 -21.13 15.12 -1.06
C PHE A 479 -20.51 15.80 0.16
N THR A 480 -20.45 15.14 1.31
CA THR A 480 -19.77 15.71 2.46
C THR A 480 -18.27 15.74 2.23
N PHE A 481 -17.70 16.93 2.31
CA PHE A 481 -16.25 17.12 2.33
C PHE A 481 -15.69 16.63 3.66
N TRP A 482 -14.68 15.78 3.56
CA TRP A 482 -13.95 15.25 4.72
C TRP A 482 -12.56 15.88 4.77
N ASP A 483 -12.18 16.34 5.95
CA ASP A 483 -10.84 16.87 6.19
C ASP A 483 -9.80 15.75 6.34
N LEU A 484 -9.63 14.97 5.27
CA LEU A 484 -8.57 13.96 5.21
C LEU A 484 -7.17 14.57 5.23
N TYR A 485 -7.04 15.86 4.97
CA TYR A 485 -5.75 16.57 4.95
C TYR A 485 -5.16 16.72 6.33
N SER A 486 -5.99 17.01 7.32
CA SER A 486 -5.58 17.06 8.73
C SER A 486 -5.42 15.67 9.34
N PHE A 487 -6.11 14.66 8.80
CA PHE A 487 -6.12 13.30 9.33
C PHE A 487 -4.93 12.45 8.81
N TYR A 488 -4.76 12.35 7.50
CA TYR A 488 -3.82 11.40 6.88
C TYR A 488 -2.36 11.53 7.30
N PRO A 489 -1.77 12.74 7.43
CA PRO A 489 -0.35 12.85 7.79
C PRO A 489 -0.03 12.24 9.17
N GLY A 490 -0.85 12.51 10.17
CA GLY A 490 -0.73 11.91 11.50
C GLY A 490 -0.97 10.40 11.48
N TYR A 491 -1.99 9.96 10.75
CA TYR A 491 -2.40 8.57 10.67
C TYR A 491 -1.32 7.67 10.05
N TYR A 492 -0.82 7.99 8.85
CA TYR A 492 0.21 7.15 8.20
C TYR A 492 1.53 7.12 8.95
N LYS A 493 1.95 8.26 9.50
CA LYS A 493 3.10 8.32 10.40
C LYS A 493 2.93 7.40 11.61
N TYR A 494 1.71 7.33 12.15
CA TYR A 494 1.42 6.50 13.31
C TYR A 494 1.37 5.01 12.95
N LEU A 495 0.80 4.64 11.79
CA LEU A 495 0.83 3.27 11.29
C LEU A 495 2.26 2.76 11.12
N LYS A 496 3.13 3.57 10.47
CA LYS A 496 4.55 3.25 10.34
C LYS A 496 5.20 3.02 11.70
N ALA A 497 5.02 3.95 12.64
CA ALA A 497 5.61 3.89 13.97
C ALA A 497 5.14 2.68 14.79
N ASN A 498 4.00 2.08 14.43
CA ASN A 498 3.42 0.90 15.07
C ASN A 498 3.48 -0.37 14.20
N ASN A 499 4.43 -0.44 13.26
CA ASN A 499 4.78 -1.63 12.49
C ASN A 499 3.65 -2.23 11.63
N TYR A 500 2.76 -1.39 11.08
CA TYR A 500 1.77 -1.84 10.12
C TYR A 500 2.42 -2.09 8.75
N SER A 501 2.11 -3.22 8.13
CA SER A 501 2.70 -3.61 6.83
C SER A 501 1.75 -3.42 5.64
N PHE A 502 0.47 -3.29 5.88
CA PHE A 502 -0.56 -3.09 4.86
C PHE A 502 -1.52 -1.97 5.24
N THR A 503 -1.96 -1.21 4.24
CA THR A 503 -3.00 -0.18 4.42
C THR A 503 -4.01 -0.19 3.28
N PHE A 504 -5.28 -0.12 3.66
CA PHE A 504 -6.42 0.05 2.77
C PHE A 504 -7.30 1.21 3.26
N PRO A 505 -7.14 2.41 2.71
CA PRO A 505 -8.13 3.45 2.91
C PRO A 505 -9.31 3.17 1.97
N GLN A 506 -10.43 2.77 2.52
CA GLN A 506 -11.66 2.68 1.76
C GLN A 506 -12.18 4.09 1.48
N ILE A 507 -11.57 4.69 0.47
CA ILE A 507 -11.96 6.01 -0.03
C ILE A 507 -13.23 5.82 -0.85
N LYS A 508 -14.20 6.67 -0.60
CA LYS A 508 -15.46 6.68 -1.30
C LYS A 508 -15.22 6.96 -2.79
N SER A 509 -15.35 5.95 -3.62
CA SER A 509 -15.46 6.11 -5.07
C SER A 509 -16.91 6.09 -5.45
N CYS A 510 -17.34 7.00 -6.33
CA CYS A 510 -18.61 6.81 -7.01
C CYS A 510 -18.56 5.49 -7.76
N GLN A 511 -19.52 4.61 -7.52
CA GLN A 511 -19.65 3.33 -8.24
C GLN A 511 -19.80 3.49 -9.76
N THR A 512 -19.92 4.72 -10.23
CA THR A 512 -20.13 5.07 -11.64
C THR A 512 -18.86 5.45 -12.40
N GLY A 513 -17.66 5.32 -11.79
CA GLY A 513 -16.39 5.65 -12.46
C GLY A 513 -16.19 7.15 -12.72
N ALA A 514 -17.03 8.02 -12.14
CA ALA A 514 -16.84 9.46 -12.28
C ALA A 514 -15.74 9.94 -11.31
N ASP A 515 -14.72 10.56 -11.86
CA ASP A 515 -13.68 11.28 -11.14
C ASP A 515 -14.33 12.45 -10.37
N THR A 516 -14.68 12.24 -9.12
CA THR A 516 -15.06 13.37 -8.29
C THR A 516 -13.79 14.02 -7.79
N GLY A 517 -13.61 15.31 -8.00
CA GLY A 517 -12.39 16.05 -7.66
C GLY A 517 -11.95 15.91 -6.19
N PHE A 518 -12.87 15.57 -5.28
CA PHE A 518 -12.57 15.33 -3.88
C PHE A 518 -11.79 14.03 -3.63
N ASN A 519 -12.07 12.98 -4.41
CA ASN A 519 -11.39 11.68 -4.24
C ASN A 519 -9.95 11.73 -4.80
N VAL A 520 -9.73 12.47 -5.87
CA VAL A 520 -8.41 12.57 -6.52
C VAL A 520 -7.34 13.03 -5.55
N LEU A 521 -7.60 14.08 -4.78
CA LEU A 521 -6.63 14.61 -3.83
C LEU A 521 -6.43 13.66 -2.64
N ALA A 522 -7.50 13.01 -2.14
CA ALA A 522 -7.38 12.01 -1.09
C ALA A 522 -6.54 10.80 -1.53
N ILE A 523 -6.71 10.33 -2.76
CA ILE A 523 -5.93 9.24 -3.35
C ILE A 523 -4.48 9.64 -3.53
N TYR A 524 -4.23 10.84 -4.05
CA TYR A 524 -2.88 11.36 -4.19
C TYR A 524 -2.18 11.47 -2.83
N MET A 525 -2.82 12.04 -1.82
CA MET A 525 -2.26 12.11 -0.47
C MET A 525 -1.97 10.72 0.10
N TYR A 526 -2.91 9.80 -0.03
CA TYR A 526 -2.69 8.41 0.36
C TYR A 526 -1.45 7.82 -0.31
N SER A 527 -1.33 7.98 -1.62
CA SER A 527 -0.21 7.43 -2.40
C SER A 527 1.15 7.96 -1.93
N LYS A 528 1.21 9.21 -1.44
CA LYS A 528 2.44 9.85 -0.98
C LYS A 528 2.76 9.56 0.48
N LEU A 529 1.73 9.47 1.32
CA LEU A 529 1.91 9.32 2.77
C LEU A 529 2.06 7.86 3.20
N ALA A 530 1.59 6.91 2.40
CA ALA A 530 1.78 5.49 2.64
C ALA A 530 3.07 4.94 2.00
N TRP A 531 3.65 5.71 1.08
CA TRP A 531 4.97 5.41 0.51
C TRP A 531 6.05 5.84 1.48
#